data_026eb64d3afec67e453cee453fe7d93c
#
_entry.id   026eb64d3afec67e453cee453fe7d93c
#
_cell.length_a   1.000
_cell.length_b   1.000
_cell.length_c   1.000
_cell.angle_alpha   90.00
_cell.angle_beta   90.00
_cell.angle_gamma   90.00
#
_symmetry.space_group_name_H-M   'P 1'
#
loop_
_entity.id
_entity.type
_entity.pdbx_description
1 polymer ?
#
loop_
_entity_poly.entity_id
_entity_poly.type
_entity_poly.pdbx_seq_one_letter_code
_entity_poly.pdbx_strand_id
1 'polypeptide(L)'
;AMPHDPFKMPFYNVANAADPINLEQVRRRVKVEKAYRGGSFAVGDCYQVPMDEWEGFSVPESFESAMGTGAQVTTFFTDLTDEQQNTWKRWITLYREKGLAWSEYMNLYDIAFDLPEGHAVKAGEKMYYGFYAEAWSVGAPIELRGLQKGKTYSVYEYGRDEDLGTVSGDEPFIRRGFRDNLLLEVTPLN
;
A
#
# COMPACT_ATOMS: atom_id res chain seq x y z
N ALA A 1 5.63 -3.02 -22.37
CA ALA A 1 6.29 -2.13 -21.40
C ALA A 1 6.18 -0.71 -21.92
N MET A 2 5.45 0.14 -21.24
CA MET A 2 5.49 1.57 -21.53
C MET A 2 6.86 2.08 -21.13
N PRO A 3 7.58 2.73 -22.01
CA PRO A 3 8.90 3.23 -21.69
C PRO A 3 8.76 4.28 -20.58
N HIS A 4 9.66 4.23 -19.64
CA HIS A 4 9.89 5.26 -18.64
C HIS A 4 10.49 6.50 -19.32
N ASP A 5 9.77 7.02 -20.31
CA ASP A 5 10.23 8.15 -21.11
C ASP A 5 9.79 9.44 -20.39
N PRO A 6 10.72 10.17 -19.79
CA PRO A 6 10.41 11.38 -19.02
C PRO A 6 9.73 12.46 -19.87
N PHE A 7 9.93 12.44 -21.20
CA PHE A 7 9.31 13.42 -22.10
C PHE A 7 7.81 13.12 -22.35
N LYS A 8 7.37 11.89 -22.13
CA LYS A 8 5.96 11.50 -22.27
C LYS A 8 5.17 11.62 -20.96
N MET A 9 5.85 11.72 -19.83
CA MET A 9 5.23 11.75 -18.51
C MET A 9 4.13 12.81 -18.33
N PRO A 10 4.26 14.04 -18.83
CA PRO A 10 3.23 15.05 -18.67
C PRO A 10 1.90 14.72 -19.34
N PHE A 11 1.88 13.74 -20.24
CA PHE A 11 0.70 13.38 -21.03
C PHE A 11 -0.06 12.17 -20.51
N TYR A 12 0.46 11.48 -19.49
CA TYR A 12 -0.15 10.29 -18.93
C TYR A 12 -0.37 10.44 -17.42
N ASN A 13 -1.55 10.08 -16.96
CA ASN A 13 -1.89 10.03 -15.54
C ASN A 13 -1.85 8.60 -14.96
N VAL A 14 -1.53 7.62 -15.79
CA VAL A 14 -1.34 6.21 -15.41
C VAL A 14 -0.09 5.67 -16.09
N ALA A 15 0.73 4.95 -15.36
CA ALA A 15 1.84 4.18 -15.91
C ALA A 15 1.60 2.70 -15.68
N ASN A 16 2.16 1.88 -16.57
CA ASN A 16 2.23 0.45 -16.39
C ASN A 16 3.65 0.08 -15.97
N ALA A 17 3.80 -0.53 -14.82
CA ALA A 17 5.04 -1.18 -14.43
C ALA A 17 5.17 -2.51 -15.20
N ALA A 18 6.38 -2.88 -15.61
CA ALA A 18 6.61 -4.14 -16.30
C ALA A 18 6.36 -5.33 -15.37
N ASP A 19 6.13 -6.52 -15.95
CA ASP A 19 5.84 -7.74 -15.21
C ASP A 19 6.77 -7.97 -14.01
N PRO A 20 6.26 -8.00 -12.78
CA PRO A 20 7.08 -8.22 -11.60
C PRO A 20 7.33 -9.71 -11.41
N ILE A 21 8.47 -10.04 -10.78
CA ILE A 21 8.81 -11.43 -10.42
C ILE A 21 8.26 -11.77 -9.03
N ASN A 22 8.06 -10.77 -8.19
CA ASN A 22 7.53 -10.93 -6.84
C ASN A 22 6.91 -9.63 -6.31
N LEU A 23 6.20 -9.71 -5.19
CA LEU A 23 5.47 -8.59 -4.58
C LEU A 23 6.38 -7.44 -4.14
N GLU A 24 7.61 -7.73 -3.73
CA GLU A 24 8.59 -6.70 -3.40
C GLU A 24 8.93 -5.86 -4.64
N GLN A 25 9.08 -6.49 -5.80
CA GLN A 25 9.30 -5.77 -7.05
C GLN A 25 8.09 -4.91 -7.44
N VAL A 26 6.87 -5.40 -7.22
CA VAL A 26 5.65 -4.59 -7.42
C VAL A 26 5.76 -3.31 -6.61
N ARG A 27 5.99 -3.41 -5.32
CA ARG A 27 6.11 -2.25 -4.42
C ARG A 27 7.24 -1.32 -4.82
N ARG A 28 8.42 -1.85 -5.11
CA ARG A 28 9.59 -1.05 -5.53
C ARG A 28 9.32 -0.28 -6.81
N ARG A 29 8.70 -0.89 -7.81
CA ARG A 29 8.34 -0.23 -9.06
C ARG A 29 7.33 0.88 -8.85
N VAL A 30 6.29 0.62 -8.05
CA VAL A 30 5.30 1.65 -7.69
C VAL A 30 5.97 2.83 -6.99
N LYS A 31 6.87 2.59 -6.03
CA LYS A 31 7.62 3.64 -5.34
C LYS A 31 8.44 4.50 -6.31
N VAL A 32 9.15 3.87 -7.23
CA VAL A 32 9.94 4.56 -8.25
C VAL A 32 9.06 5.42 -9.15
N GLU A 33 7.97 4.86 -9.66
CA GLU A 33 7.04 5.59 -10.53
C GLU A 33 6.39 6.77 -9.80
N LYS A 34 5.96 6.58 -8.57
CA LYS A 34 5.37 7.64 -7.76
C LYS A 34 6.38 8.73 -7.39
N ALA A 35 7.61 8.36 -7.08
CA ALA A 35 8.69 9.33 -6.83
C ALA A 35 9.02 10.16 -8.08
N TYR A 36 8.94 9.55 -9.25
CA TYR A 36 9.28 10.18 -10.51
C TYR A 36 8.17 11.07 -11.05
N ARG A 37 6.91 10.69 -10.85
CA ARG A 37 5.73 11.32 -11.46
C ARG A 37 4.87 12.13 -10.50
N GLY A 38 5.17 12.06 -9.23
CA GLY A 38 4.37 12.66 -8.17
C GLY A 38 3.44 11.66 -7.47
N GLY A 39 3.16 11.95 -6.20
CA GLY A 39 2.48 11.03 -5.32
C GLY A 39 1.07 10.63 -5.74
N SER A 40 0.35 11.52 -6.43
CA SER A 40 -1.05 11.28 -6.87
C SER A 40 -1.17 10.58 -8.23
N PHE A 41 -0.09 10.02 -8.74
CA PHE A 41 -0.09 9.32 -10.01
C PHE A 41 -0.46 7.84 -9.81
N ALA A 42 -1.43 7.34 -10.58
CA ALA A 42 -1.79 5.93 -10.51
C ALA A 42 -0.77 5.07 -11.25
N VAL A 43 -0.40 3.96 -10.67
CA VAL A 43 0.47 2.96 -11.29
C VAL A 43 -0.33 1.70 -11.56
N GLY A 44 -0.49 1.36 -12.83
CA GLY A 44 -1.03 0.07 -13.24
C GLY A 44 0.09 -0.95 -13.36
N ASP A 45 -0.21 -2.18 -13.04
CA ASP A 45 0.69 -3.31 -13.29
C ASP A 45 -0.02 -4.38 -14.11
N CYS A 46 0.72 -5.13 -14.91
CA CYS A 46 0.17 -6.23 -15.67
C CYS A 46 0.23 -7.57 -14.92
N TYR A 47 0.71 -7.60 -13.70
CA TYR A 47 0.61 -8.83 -12.94
C TYR A 47 -0.85 -9.14 -12.58
N GLN A 48 -1.16 -10.39 -12.48
CA GLN A 48 -2.52 -10.89 -12.37
C GLN A 48 -2.82 -11.45 -10.99
N VAL A 49 -4.06 -11.28 -10.56
CA VAL A 49 -4.56 -11.80 -9.29
C VAL A 49 -5.80 -12.66 -9.55
N PRO A 50 -5.80 -13.93 -9.22
CA PRO A 50 -4.70 -14.68 -8.64
C PRO A 50 -3.57 -14.82 -9.65
N MET A 51 -2.36 -14.84 -9.14
CA MET A 51 -1.23 -15.18 -9.97
C MET A 51 -1.31 -16.66 -10.28
N ASP A 52 -0.97 -17.02 -11.50
CA ASP A 52 -0.82 -18.41 -11.86
C ASP A 52 0.41 -19.04 -11.16
N GLU A 53 0.54 -20.35 -11.25
CA GLU A 53 1.54 -21.10 -10.49
C GLU A 53 2.99 -20.64 -10.73
N TRP A 54 3.27 -20.04 -11.87
CA TRP A 54 4.63 -19.60 -12.17
C TRP A 54 5.01 -18.25 -11.52
N GLU A 55 4.03 -17.44 -11.15
CA GLU A 55 4.28 -16.19 -10.43
C GLU A 55 4.22 -16.35 -8.90
N GLY A 56 3.52 -17.38 -8.42
CA GLY A 56 3.57 -17.81 -7.03
C GLY A 56 2.93 -16.86 -6.02
N PHE A 57 2.03 -15.98 -6.47
CA PHE A 57 1.34 -15.03 -5.59
C PHE A 57 -0.02 -15.57 -5.14
N SER A 58 -0.34 -15.43 -3.87
CA SER A 58 -1.69 -15.64 -3.39
C SER A 58 -2.57 -14.40 -3.67
N VAL A 59 -3.89 -14.61 -3.75
CA VAL A 59 -4.85 -13.51 -3.93
C VAL A 59 -4.76 -12.47 -2.80
N PRO A 60 -4.79 -12.86 -1.50
CA PRO A 60 -4.67 -11.90 -0.42
C PRO A 60 -3.37 -11.10 -0.48
N GLU A 61 -2.22 -11.75 -0.60
CA GLU A 61 -0.90 -11.09 -0.65
C GLU A 61 -0.79 -10.09 -1.79
N SER A 62 -1.33 -10.42 -2.96
CA SER A 62 -1.33 -9.54 -4.11
C SER A 62 -2.13 -8.27 -3.83
N PHE A 63 -3.34 -8.40 -3.28
CA PHE A 63 -4.16 -7.25 -2.92
C PHE A 63 -3.57 -6.43 -1.79
N GLU A 64 -3.06 -7.06 -0.75
CA GLU A 64 -2.42 -6.38 0.37
C GLU A 64 -1.25 -5.54 -0.09
N SER A 65 -0.43 -6.06 -1.00
CA SER A 65 0.66 -5.31 -1.60
C SER A 65 0.18 -4.14 -2.46
N ALA A 66 -0.84 -4.36 -3.29
CA ALA A 66 -1.42 -3.32 -4.15
C ALA A 66 -2.13 -2.23 -3.33
N MET A 67 -2.90 -2.63 -2.33
CA MET A 67 -3.59 -1.70 -1.43
C MET A 67 -2.61 -0.77 -0.73
N GLY A 68 -1.57 -1.33 -0.15
CA GLY A 68 -0.58 -0.55 0.57
C GLY A 68 0.12 0.48 -0.32
N THR A 69 0.43 0.13 -1.55
CA THR A 69 1.12 1.04 -2.48
C THR A 69 0.19 1.91 -3.32
N GLY A 70 -1.11 1.61 -3.34
CA GLY A 70 -2.07 2.26 -4.23
C GLY A 70 -1.87 1.87 -5.70
N ALA A 71 -1.34 0.67 -5.97
CA ALA A 71 -1.22 0.15 -7.32
C ALA A 71 -2.54 -0.45 -7.82
N GLN A 72 -2.69 -0.54 -9.12
CA GLN A 72 -3.79 -1.26 -9.74
C GLN A 72 -3.42 -2.73 -9.90
N VAL A 73 -4.41 -3.61 -9.79
CA VAL A 73 -4.26 -5.04 -10.01
C VAL A 73 -5.24 -5.53 -11.07
N THR A 74 -4.87 -6.58 -11.77
CA THR A 74 -5.71 -7.25 -12.76
C THR A 74 -5.85 -8.73 -12.42
N THR A 75 -6.88 -9.40 -12.98
CA THR A 75 -7.07 -10.84 -12.84
C THR A 75 -7.90 -11.41 -13.98
N PHE A 76 -7.73 -12.70 -14.21
CA PHE A 76 -8.68 -13.52 -14.99
C PHE A 76 -9.79 -14.00 -14.07
N PHE A 77 -10.86 -13.24 -14.02
CA PHE A 77 -11.95 -13.44 -13.07
C PHE A 77 -12.67 -14.78 -13.23
N THR A 78 -12.64 -15.36 -14.41
CA THR A 78 -13.31 -16.63 -14.73
C THR A 78 -12.68 -17.85 -14.06
N ASP A 79 -11.42 -17.74 -13.66
CA ASP A 79 -10.64 -18.88 -13.14
C ASP A 79 -10.57 -18.88 -11.60
N LEU A 80 -11.29 -17.95 -10.96
CA LEU A 80 -11.31 -17.81 -9.50
C LEU A 80 -12.29 -18.77 -8.85
N THR A 81 -11.89 -19.38 -7.75
CA THR A 81 -12.81 -20.06 -6.83
C THR A 81 -13.75 -19.04 -6.16
N ASP A 82 -14.87 -19.50 -5.59
CA ASP A 82 -15.80 -18.62 -4.86
C ASP A 82 -15.11 -17.87 -3.70
N GLU A 83 -14.19 -18.51 -2.99
CA GLU A 83 -13.43 -17.90 -1.91
C GLU A 83 -12.51 -16.80 -2.45
N GLN A 84 -11.79 -17.07 -3.53
CA GLN A 84 -10.94 -16.08 -4.19
C GLN A 84 -11.75 -14.89 -4.70
N GLN A 85 -12.92 -15.16 -5.31
CA GLN A 85 -13.83 -14.10 -5.78
C GLN A 85 -14.32 -13.21 -4.63
N ASN A 86 -14.65 -13.79 -3.47
CA ASN A 86 -15.09 -13.04 -2.31
C ASN A 86 -13.94 -12.21 -1.70
N THR A 87 -12.76 -12.78 -1.64
CA THR A 87 -11.54 -12.07 -1.23
C THR A 87 -11.28 -10.89 -2.16
N TRP A 88 -11.37 -11.11 -3.47
CA TRP A 88 -11.15 -10.04 -4.44
C TRP A 88 -12.21 -8.94 -4.35
N LYS A 89 -13.49 -9.30 -4.22
CA LYS A 89 -14.58 -8.32 -4.01
C LYS A 89 -14.33 -7.46 -2.78
N ARG A 90 -13.91 -8.06 -1.67
CA ARG A 90 -13.56 -7.33 -0.45
C ARG A 90 -12.46 -6.31 -0.72
N TRP A 91 -11.35 -6.74 -1.27
CA TRP A 91 -10.19 -5.87 -1.50
C TRP A 91 -10.44 -4.80 -2.54
N ILE A 92 -11.15 -5.08 -3.63
CA ILE A 92 -11.47 -4.06 -4.63
C ILE A 92 -12.45 -3.00 -4.07
N THR A 93 -13.32 -3.40 -3.17
CA THR A 93 -14.21 -2.46 -2.47
C THR A 93 -13.38 -1.52 -1.60
N LEU A 94 -12.52 -2.05 -0.74
CA LEU A 94 -11.60 -1.26 0.07
C LEU A 94 -10.72 -0.33 -0.77
N TYR A 95 -10.19 -0.84 -1.86
CA TYR A 95 -9.35 -0.07 -2.79
C TYR A 95 -10.08 1.15 -3.35
N ARG A 96 -11.33 0.97 -3.78
CA ARG A 96 -12.15 2.05 -4.30
C ARG A 96 -12.56 3.06 -3.23
N GLU A 97 -12.98 2.57 -2.07
CA GLU A 97 -13.42 3.41 -0.96
C GLU A 97 -12.29 4.29 -0.41
N LYS A 98 -11.09 3.73 -0.30
CA LYS A 98 -9.94 4.46 0.24
C LYS A 98 -9.26 5.38 -0.79
N GLY A 99 -9.43 5.13 -2.08
CA GLY A 99 -8.92 5.98 -3.15
C GLY A 99 -7.39 6.13 -3.18
N LEU A 100 -6.65 5.12 -2.74
CA LEU A 100 -5.20 5.19 -2.52
C LEU A 100 -4.39 5.46 -3.79
N ALA A 101 -4.84 4.94 -4.93
CA ALA A 101 -4.13 5.10 -6.21
C ALA A 101 -3.95 6.57 -6.63
N TRP A 102 -4.93 7.42 -6.28
CA TRP A 102 -4.99 8.82 -6.69
C TRP A 102 -4.62 9.81 -5.57
N SER A 103 -4.27 9.30 -4.42
CA SER A 103 -3.94 10.10 -3.24
C SER A 103 -2.45 10.42 -3.17
N GLU A 104 -2.07 11.36 -2.31
CA GLU A 104 -0.69 11.80 -2.17
C GLU A 104 0.17 10.71 -1.51
N TYR A 105 1.04 10.09 -2.30
CA TYR A 105 1.96 9.05 -1.85
C TYR A 105 3.24 9.67 -1.30
N MET A 106 3.69 9.16 -0.16
CA MET A 106 4.94 9.52 0.49
C MET A 106 5.77 8.28 0.78
N ASN A 107 6.98 8.23 0.29
CA ASN A 107 7.90 7.15 0.60
C ASN A 107 8.63 7.44 1.92
N LEU A 108 8.68 6.43 2.78
CA LEU A 108 9.35 6.54 4.07
C LEU A 108 10.77 5.94 3.96
N TYR A 109 11.65 6.60 3.18
CA TYR A 109 12.96 6.09 2.81
C TYR A 109 13.87 5.76 3.99
N ASP A 110 13.78 6.51 5.06
CA ASP A 110 14.56 6.31 6.27
C ASP A 110 14.04 5.15 7.15
N ILE A 111 12.86 4.62 6.82
CA ILE A 111 12.36 3.34 7.32
C ILE A 111 12.57 2.26 6.25
N ALA A 112 12.41 2.62 4.97
CA ALA A 112 12.35 1.69 3.84
C ALA A 112 13.71 1.13 3.39
N PHE A 113 14.81 1.72 3.76
CA PHE A 113 16.14 1.14 3.50
C PHE A 113 16.48 0.03 4.46
N ASP A 114 16.00 0.16 5.68
CA ASP A 114 16.06 -0.85 6.71
C ASP A 114 14.68 -1.51 6.86
N LEU A 115 14.52 -2.45 7.74
CA LEU A 115 13.24 -3.08 8.02
C LEU A 115 12.47 -2.27 9.09
N PRO A 116 11.13 -2.09 8.93
CA PRO A 116 10.30 -2.55 7.82
C PRO A 116 10.36 -1.59 6.63
N GLU A 117 10.17 -2.12 5.43
CA GLU A 117 9.85 -1.29 4.28
C GLU A 117 8.56 -0.51 4.56
N GLY A 118 8.50 0.78 4.23
CA GLY A 118 7.32 1.58 4.57
C GLY A 118 7.01 2.67 3.55
N HIS A 119 5.73 3.03 3.50
CA HIS A 119 5.23 4.21 2.80
C HIS A 119 3.96 4.73 3.46
N ALA A 120 3.60 5.95 3.15
CA ALA A 120 2.35 6.56 3.55
C ALA A 120 1.60 7.13 2.35
N VAL A 121 0.28 7.18 2.45
CA VAL A 121 -0.59 7.81 1.46
C VAL A 121 -1.53 8.76 2.19
N LYS A 122 -1.54 10.02 1.79
CA LYS A 122 -2.43 11.03 2.35
C LYS A 122 -3.66 11.18 1.47
N ALA A 123 -4.82 10.90 2.02
CA ALA A 123 -6.12 11.05 1.36
C ALA A 123 -7.02 11.98 2.18
N GLY A 124 -7.07 13.26 1.80
CA GLY A 124 -7.74 14.30 2.57
C GLY A 124 -7.08 14.49 3.94
N GLU A 125 -7.82 14.30 5.02
CA GLU A 125 -7.30 14.39 6.39
C GLU A 125 -6.78 13.06 6.94
N LYS A 126 -7.05 11.95 6.24
CA LYS A 126 -6.60 10.62 6.63
C LYS A 126 -5.20 10.32 6.12
N MET A 127 -4.50 9.52 6.91
CA MET A 127 -3.22 8.92 6.52
C MET A 127 -3.38 7.41 6.43
N TYR A 128 -2.85 6.82 5.36
CA TYR A 128 -2.77 5.38 5.19
C TYR A 128 -1.30 4.97 5.18
N TYR A 129 -0.97 3.94 5.93
CA TYR A 129 0.40 3.42 5.99
C TYR A 129 0.43 1.97 5.55
N GLY A 130 1.45 1.62 4.80
CA GLY A 130 1.81 0.25 4.51
C GLY A 130 3.23 -0.02 4.99
N PHE A 131 3.38 -1.02 5.86
CA PHE A 131 4.67 -1.53 6.31
C PHE A 131 4.81 -2.99 5.93
N TYR A 132 6.02 -3.39 5.50
CA TYR A 132 6.29 -4.73 5.00
C TYR A 132 7.58 -5.26 5.59
N ALA A 133 7.52 -6.46 6.14
CA ALA A 133 8.65 -7.23 6.64
C ALA A 133 8.24 -8.69 6.78
N GLU A 134 9.15 -9.63 6.59
CA GLU A 134 8.90 -11.05 6.87
C GLU A 134 8.38 -11.25 8.32
N ALA A 135 8.99 -10.56 9.27
CA ALA A 135 8.52 -10.47 10.65
C ALA A 135 9.00 -9.17 11.30
N TRP A 136 8.13 -8.50 12.05
CA TRP A 136 8.45 -7.33 12.85
C TRP A 136 8.06 -7.53 14.30
N SER A 137 8.98 -7.19 15.23
CA SER A 137 8.77 -7.38 16.66
C SER A 137 7.89 -6.29 17.26
N VAL A 138 6.97 -6.66 18.14
CA VAL A 138 6.17 -5.72 18.94
C VAL A 138 7.03 -4.78 19.81
N GLY A 139 8.25 -5.18 20.16
CA GLY A 139 9.20 -4.37 20.91
C GLY A 139 9.80 -3.20 20.12
N ALA A 140 9.82 -3.30 18.79
CA ALA A 140 10.36 -2.28 17.91
C ALA A 140 9.26 -1.27 17.52
N PRO A 141 9.40 0.01 17.87
CA PRO A 141 8.40 1.02 17.54
C PRO A 141 8.40 1.31 16.03
N ILE A 142 7.22 1.65 15.51
CA ILE A 142 7.00 2.11 14.14
C ILE A 142 6.52 3.55 14.20
N GLU A 143 7.22 4.45 13.53
CA GLU A 143 6.84 5.87 13.44
C GLU A 143 5.82 6.09 12.35
N LEU A 144 4.69 6.71 12.69
CA LEU A 144 3.65 7.14 11.76
C LEU A 144 3.93 8.59 11.31
N ARG A 145 4.83 8.74 10.36
CA ARG A 145 5.27 10.05 9.86
C ARG A 145 4.18 10.80 9.12
N GLY A 146 4.18 12.12 9.26
CA GLY A 146 3.23 13.02 8.62
C GLY A 146 2.03 13.37 9.48
N LEU A 147 1.92 12.85 10.70
CA LEU A 147 0.88 13.26 11.65
C LEU A 147 1.19 14.66 12.20
N GLN A 148 0.15 15.46 12.39
CA GLN A 148 0.28 16.84 12.88
C GLN A 148 0.40 16.86 14.39
N LYS A 149 1.37 17.63 14.89
CA LYS A 149 1.54 17.88 16.34
C LYS A 149 0.27 18.51 16.96
N GLY A 150 0.01 18.13 18.20
CA GLY A 150 -1.15 18.59 18.94
C GLY A 150 -2.49 17.94 18.56
N LYS A 151 -2.47 16.99 17.61
CA LYS A 151 -3.67 16.21 17.25
C LYS A 151 -3.59 14.77 17.76
N THR A 152 -4.75 14.20 18.01
CA THR A 152 -4.92 12.77 18.33
C THR A 152 -5.59 12.08 17.14
N TYR A 153 -5.21 10.85 16.89
CA TYR A 153 -5.66 10.06 15.76
C TYR A 153 -6.13 8.68 16.22
N SER A 154 -7.21 8.17 15.65
CA SER A 154 -7.53 6.75 15.71
C SER A 154 -6.66 5.97 14.73
N VAL A 155 -6.27 4.76 15.10
CA VAL A 155 -5.45 3.86 14.28
C VAL A 155 -6.23 2.57 14.07
N TYR A 156 -6.47 2.22 12.81
CA TYR A 156 -7.23 1.05 12.42
C TYR A 156 -6.46 0.23 11.40
N GLU A 157 -6.29 -1.04 11.66
CA GLU A 157 -5.69 -1.99 10.73
C GLU A 157 -6.73 -2.53 9.76
N TYR A 158 -6.86 -1.92 8.60
CA TYR A 158 -7.92 -2.23 7.66
C TYR A 158 -7.73 -3.56 6.91
N GLY A 159 -6.54 -4.12 6.92
CA GLY A 159 -6.27 -5.44 6.35
C GLY A 159 -6.91 -6.56 7.17
N ARG A 160 -6.87 -6.44 8.50
CA ARG A 160 -7.33 -7.45 9.46
C ARG A 160 -8.59 -7.04 10.23
N ASP A 161 -9.13 -5.86 9.93
CA ASP A 161 -10.34 -5.32 10.58
C ASP A 161 -10.16 -5.17 12.11
N GLU A 162 -9.05 -4.52 12.53
CA GLU A 162 -8.66 -4.41 13.93
C GLU A 162 -8.47 -2.94 14.35
N ASP A 163 -9.13 -2.55 15.44
CA ASP A 163 -8.91 -1.25 16.09
C ASP A 163 -7.64 -1.33 16.96
N LEU A 164 -6.66 -0.49 16.66
CA LEU A 164 -5.40 -0.41 17.40
C LEU A 164 -5.39 0.74 18.42
N GLY A 165 -6.52 1.42 18.64
CA GLY A 165 -6.67 2.53 19.56
C GLY A 165 -6.22 3.86 18.98
N THR A 166 -5.51 4.66 19.76
CA THR A 166 -5.16 6.03 19.39
C THR A 166 -3.67 6.32 19.48
N VAL A 167 -3.23 7.29 18.70
CA VAL A 167 -1.85 7.80 18.72
C VAL A 167 -1.86 9.33 18.76
N SER A 168 -0.90 9.93 19.46
CA SER A 168 -0.66 11.37 19.45
C SER A 168 0.25 11.77 18.29
N GLY A 169 -0.06 12.88 17.62
CA GLY A 169 0.86 13.46 16.64
C GLY A 169 2.16 14.03 17.25
N ASP A 170 2.21 14.21 18.57
CA ASP A 170 3.43 14.61 19.29
C ASP A 170 4.36 13.41 19.57
N GLU A 171 3.76 12.22 19.69
CA GLU A 171 4.45 10.94 19.86
C GLU A 171 3.87 9.90 18.87
N PRO A 172 4.15 10.04 17.57
CA PRO A 172 3.48 9.29 16.52
C PRO A 172 4.05 7.85 16.36
N PHE A 173 4.12 7.12 17.46
CA PHE A 173 4.70 5.78 17.47
C PHE A 173 3.66 4.74 17.89
N ILE A 174 3.65 3.61 17.16
CA ILE A 174 2.92 2.42 17.55
C ILE A 174 3.89 1.27 17.85
N ARG A 175 3.45 0.34 18.69
CA ARG A 175 4.16 -0.92 19.00
C ARG A 175 3.29 -2.09 18.58
N ARG A 176 3.49 -2.54 17.36
CA ARG A 176 2.71 -3.65 16.79
C ARG A 176 3.65 -4.62 16.09
N GLY A 177 3.64 -5.88 16.52
CA GLY A 177 4.27 -6.96 15.78
C GLY A 177 3.39 -7.39 14.61
N PHE A 178 4.00 -7.72 13.48
CA PHE A 178 3.30 -8.22 12.31
C PHE A 178 4.19 -9.17 11.49
N ARG A 179 3.58 -9.89 10.57
CA ARG A 179 4.22 -10.66 9.50
C ARG A 179 3.70 -10.16 8.18
N ASP A 180 4.57 -10.17 7.19
CA ASP A 180 4.32 -9.81 5.79
C ASP A 180 3.93 -8.34 5.60
N ASN A 181 2.82 -7.90 6.19
CA ASN A 181 2.37 -6.52 6.09
C ASN A 181 1.61 -6.02 7.33
N LEU A 182 1.55 -4.70 7.42
CA LEU A 182 0.71 -3.96 8.36
C LEU A 182 0.11 -2.77 7.60
N LEU A 183 -1.22 -2.79 7.40
CA LEU A 183 -1.95 -1.80 6.62
C LEU A 183 -2.85 -0.96 7.52
N LEU A 184 -2.47 0.31 7.72
CA LEU A 184 -3.13 1.19 8.68
C LEU A 184 -3.91 2.31 8.01
N GLU A 185 -5.09 2.57 8.52
CA GLU A 185 -5.82 3.83 8.34
C GLU A 185 -5.73 4.64 9.63
N VAL A 186 -5.28 5.88 9.50
CA VAL A 186 -5.08 6.80 10.63
C VAL A 186 -5.92 8.04 10.40
N THR A 187 -6.93 8.24 11.25
CA THR A 187 -7.93 9.29 11.10
C THR A 187 -7.85 10.28 12.27
N PRO A 188 -7.79 11.59 12.01
CA PRO A 188 -7.78 12.58 13.09
C PRO A 188 -9.09 12.50 13.88
N LEU A 189 -8.95 12.57 15.20
CA LEU A 189 -10.06 12.76 16.13
C LEU A 189 -10.28 14.28 16.34
N ASN A 190 -11.51 14.72 16.24
CA ASN A 190 -11.90 16.12 16.45
C ASN A 190 -11.74 16.55 17.91
#